data_9c4f5d410eb5860926c61dbc424cbe35
#
_entry.id   9c4f5d410eb5860926c61dbc424cbe35
#
_cell.length_a   1.000
_cell.length_b   1.000
_cell.length_c   1.000
_cell.angle_alpha   90.00
_cell.angle_beta   90.00
_cell.angle_gamma   90.00
#
_symmetry.space_group_name_H-M   'P 1'
#
loop_
_entity.id
_entity.type
_entity.pdbx_description
1 polymer ?
#
loop_
_entity_poly.entity_id
_entity_poly.type
_entity_poly.pdbx_seq_one_letter_code
_entity_poly.pdbx_strand_id
1 'polypeptide(L)'
;MTNWPKDTLRRIAEADDLHIAPLREDGKTYGTPTWIWSVAVDDSLYVRAYNGKKSRWYQAAIRQKAGRIIAAGLTEEVTFESMEGIDNERIDEAYRAKYHGNPYLEPMIGTRARAATIRIIPAKPTAI
;
A
#
# COMPACT_ATOMS: atom_id res chain seq x y z
N MET A 1 9.56 3.00 -16.88
CA MET A 1 9.15 2.48 -15.58
C MET A 1 8.67 3.61 -14.69
N THR A 2 7.56 3.42 -14.00
CA THR A 2 6.98 4.49 -13.21
C THR A 2 7.39 4.32 -11.74
N ASN A 3 8.11 5.30 -11.23
CA ASN A 3 8.55 5.31 -9.83
C ASN A 3 7.97 6.51 -9.11
N TRP A 4 7.90 6.43 -7.81
CA TRP A 4 7.47 7.56 -7.00
C TRP A 4 8.50 8.68 -7.06
N PRO A 5 8.06 9.93 -7.22
CA PRO A 5 8.97 11.06 -7.00
C PRO A 5 9.51 10.98 -5.56
N LYS A 6 10.78 11.27 -5.39
CA LYS A 6 11.43 11.08 -4.09
C LYS A 6 10.77 11.86 -2.97
N ASP A 7 10.42 13.11 -3.21
CA ASP A 7 9.77 13.93 -2.18
C ASP A 7 8.39 13.40 -1.82
N THR A 8 7.63 12.96 -2.82
CA THR A 8 6.30 12.41 -2.60
C THR A 8 6.37 11.14 -1.77
N LEU A 9 7.28 10.23 -2.15
CA LEU A 9 7.44 8.98 -1.43
C LEU A 9 7.87 9.21 0.01
N ARG A 10 8.80 10.16 0.22
CA ARG A 10 9.26 10.49 1.57
C ARG A 10 8.10 10.99 2.44
N ARG A 11 7.28 11.88 1.90
CA ARG A 11 6.13 12.41 2.64
C ARG A 11 5.16 11.30 3.02
N ILE A 12 4.88 10.40 2.09
CA ILE A 12 3.99 9.28 2.35
C ILE A 12 4.61 8.32 3.36
N ALA A 13 5.91 8.05 3.23
CA ALA A 13 6.61 7.13 4.13
C ALA A 13 6.65 7.62 5.57
N GLU A 14 6.68 8.93 5.77
CA GLU A 14 6.70 9.52 7.11
C GLU A 14 5.31 9.65 7.71
N ALA A 15 4.27 9.52 6.91
CA ALA A 15 2.89 9.66 7.36
C ALA A 15 2.34 8.33 7.86
N ASP A 16 1.41 8.39 8.81
CA ASP A 16 0.72 7.19 9.29
C ASP A 16 -0.77 7.26 8.98
N ASP A 17 -1.15 8.10 8.04
CA ASP A 17 -2.55 8.37 7.71
C ASP A 17 -2.96 7.85 6.34
N LEU A 18 -2.24 6.87 5.79
CA LEU A 18 -2.57 6.38 4.45
C LEU A 18 -3.92 5.68 4.42
N HIS A 19 -4.76 6.12 3.49
CA HIS A 19 -6.03 5.45 3.20
C HIS A 19 -5.97 4.94 1.78
N ILE A 20 -6.41 3.70 1.56
CA ILE A 20 -6.42 3.07 0.25
C ILE A 20 -7.86 2.95 -0.24
N ALA A 21 -8.09 3.28 -1.50
CA ALA A 21 -9.40 3.23 -2.12
C ALA A 21 -9.31 2.59 -3.50
N PRO A 22 -9.30 1.25 -3.57
CA PRO A 22 -9.32 0.57 -4.87
C PRO A 22 -10.60 0.87 -5.64
N LEU A 23 -10.56 0.77 -6.96
CA LEU A 23 -11.74 0.94 -7.78
C LEU A 23 -12.76 -0.15 -7.44
N ARG A 24 -14.04 0.20 -7.58
CA ARG A 24 -15.14 -0.76 -7.45
C ARG A 24 -15.28 -1.56 -8.73
N GLU A 25 -16.18 -2.51 -8.73
CA GLU A 25 -16.39 -3.40 -9.87
C GLU A 25 -16.73 -2.67 -11.18
N ASP A 26 -17.31 -1.48 -11.08
CA ASP A 26 -17.59 -0.68 -12.27
C ASP A 26 -16.33 -0.14 -12.95
N GLY A 27 -15.19 -0.24 -12.28
CA GLY A 27 -13.92 0.26 -12.83
C GLY A 27 -13.84 1.76 -12.91
N LYS A 28 -14.77 2.48 -12.30
CA LYS A 28 -14.85 3.94 -12.39
C LYS A 28 -14.91 4.64 -11.03
N THR A 29 -15.70 4.11 -10.10
CA THR A 29 -15.86 4.74 -8.81
C THR A 29 -14.89 4.13 -7.80
N TYR A 30 -14.51 4.93 -6.81
CA TYR A 30 -13.57 4.50 -5.79
C TYR A 30 -14.32 3.88 -4.62
N GLY A 31 -13.74 2.83 -4.07
CA GLY A 31 -14.26 2.23 -2.84
C GLY A 31 -14.07 3.18 -1.67
N THR A 32 -14.65 2.82 -0.54
CA THR A 32 -14.51 3.61 0.68
C THR A 32 -13.04 3.61 1.11
N PRO A 33 -12.44 4.80 1.32
CA PRO A 33 -11.07 4.85 1.79
C PRO A 33 -10.89 4.10 3.10
N THR A 34 -9.89 3.23 3.14
CA THR A 34 -9.62 2.40 4.31
C THR A 34 -8.22 2.74 4.84
N TRP A 35 -8.15 3.05 6.11
CA TRP A 35 -6.86 3.35 6.75
C TRP A 35 -6.05 2.08 6.88
N ILE A 36 -4.82 2.12 6.41
CA ILE A 36 -3.90 0.99 6.52
C ILE A 36 -2.49 1.50 6.78
N TRP A 37 -1.63 0.62 7.25
CA TRP A 37 -0.22 0.94 7.44
C TRP A 37 0.52 0.81 6.12
N SER A 38 1.53 1.67 5.94
CA SER A 38 2.36 1.63 4.73
C SER A 38 3.81 1.84 5.10
N VAL A 39 4.70 1.28 4.28
CA VAL A 39 6.13 1.46 4.44
C VAL A 39 6.77 1.65 3.08
N ALA A 40 7.92 2.32 3.06
CA ALA A 40 8.72 2.47 1.86
C ALA A 40 9.99 1.64 2.02
N VAL A 41 10.34 0.90 0.97
CA VAL A 41 11.58 0.14 0.91
C VAL A 41 12.22 0.48 -0.41
N ASP A 42 13.44 1.02 -0.36
CA ASP A 42 14.09 1.58 -1.54
C ASP A 42 13.20 2.65 -2.15
N ASP A 43 12.83 2.53 -3.41
CA ASP A 43 11.99 3.52 -4.07
C ASP A 43 10.55 3.05 -4.25
N SER A 44 10.13 2.07 -3.48
CA SER A 44 8.80 1.47 -3.61
C SER A 44 7.98 1.63 -2.34
N LEU A 45 6.66 1.69 -2.51
CA LEU A 45 5.71 1.80 -1.42
C LEU A 45 4.95 0.48 -1.28
N TYR A 46 4.91 -0.05 -0.06
CA TYR A 46 4.26 -1.33 0.21
C TYR A 46 3.21 -1.20 1.29
N VAL A 47 2.16 -2.00 1.16
CA VAL A 47 1.13 -2.15 2.18
C VAL A 47 0.85 -3.63 2.38
N ARG A 48 0.30 -3.97 3.54
CA ARG A 48 -0.11 -5.33 3.85
C ARG A 48 -1.48 -5.31 4.46
N ALA A 49 -2.29 -6.32 4.13
CA ALA A 49 -3.60 -6.47 4.72
C ALA A 49 -3.48 -7.15 6.06
N TYR A 50 -3.88 -6.46 7.14
CA TYR A 50 -3.83 -6.99 8.50
C TYR A 50 -4.54 -8.34 8.60
N ASN A 51 -5.72 -8.44 7.99
CA ASN A 51 -6.53 -9.65 7.99
C ASN A 51 -6.22 -10.58 6.83
N GLY A 52 -5.14 -10.31 6.10
CA GLY A 52 -4.70 -11.19 5.03
C GLY A 52 -5.55 -11.06 3.77
N LYS A 53 -5.51 -12.10 2.95
CA LYS A 53 -6.17 -12.10 1.64
C LYS A 53 -7.69 -12.03 1.71
N LYS A 54 -8.28 -12.19 2.89
CA LYS A 54 -9.72 -12.07 3.06
C LYS A 54 -10.19 -10.63 3.16
N SER A 55 -9.28 -9.68 3.34
CA SER A 55 -9.64 -8.26 3.44
C SER A 55 -10.30 -7.79 2.16
N ARG A 56 -11.40 -7.06 2.30
CA ARG A 56 -12.14 -6.57 1.13
C ARG A 56 -11.32 -5.64 0.27
N TRP A 57 -10.60 -4.70 0.91
CA TRP A 57 -9.80 -3.78 0.13
C TRP A 57 -8.68 -4.51 -0.62
N TYR A 58 -8.10 -5.54 -0.02
CA TYR A 58 -7.06 -6.32 -0.67
C TYR A 58 -7.61 -7.02 -1.92
N GLN A 59 -8.77 -7.66 -1.78
CA GLN A 59 -9.39 -8.36 -2.91
C GLN A 59 -9.74 -7.39 -4.03
N ALA A 60 -10.27 -6.21 -3.68
CA ALA A 60 -10.59 -5.20 -4.68
C ALA A 60 -9.32 -4.70 -5.37
N ALA A 61 -8.25 -4.47 -4.62
CA ALA A 61 -6.98 -4.02 -5.18
C ALA A 61 -6.40 -5.03 -6.16
N ILE A 62 -6.44 -6.31 -5.81
CA ILE A 62 -5.92 -7.37 -6.67
C ILE A 62 -6.79 -7.53 -7.93
N ARG A 63 -8.10 -7.44 -7.77
CA ARG A 63 -9.02 -7.61 -8.90
C ARG A 63 -8.97 -6.44 -9.86
N GLN A 64 -9.03 -5.23 -9.35
CA GLN A 64 -9.09 -4.03 -10.18
C GLN A 64 -7.73 -3.50 -10.58
N LYS A 65 -6.72 -3.76 -9.77
CA LYS A 65 -5.33 -3.33 -10.01
C LYS A 65 -5.13 -1.82 -10.10
N ALA A 66 -6.14 -1.05 -9.78
CA ALA A 66 -6.09 0.41 -9.85
C ALA A 66 -6.98 1.03 -8.80
N GLY A 67 -6.66 2.25 -8.41
CA GLY A 67 -7.42 3.00 -7.43
C GLY A 67 -6.66 4.27 -7.05
N ARG A 68 -6.84 4.70 -5.81
CA ARG A 68 -6.08 5.85 -5.32
C ARG A 68 -5.70 5.66 -3.86
N ILE A 69 -4.71 6.45 -3.44
CA ILE A 69 -4.36 6.52 -2.02
C ILE A 69 -4.48 7.99 -1.59
N ILE A 70 -4.74 8.17 -0.32
CA ILE A 70 -4.80 9.49 0.30
C ILE A 70 -3.85 9.43 1.49
N ALA A 71 -2.80 10.23 1.46
CA ALA A 71 -1.78 10.22 2.52
C ALA A 71 -1.04 11.54 2.54
N ALA A 72 -0.67 11.99 3.73
CA ALA A 72 0.13 13.20 3.91
C ALA A 72 -0.47 14.42 3.18
N GLY A 73 -1.80 14.51 3.12
CA GLY A 73 -2.48 15.59 2.43
C GLY A 73 -2.51 15.45 0.91
N LEU A 74 -2.02 14.34 0.39
CA LEU A 74 -1.95 14.08 -1.06
C LEU A 74 -2.99 13.06 -1.46
N THR A 75 -3.54 13.22 -2.67
CA THR A 75 -4.42 12.22 -3.28
C THR A 75 -3.73 11.79 -4.57
N GLU A 76 -3.36 10.51 -4.67
CA GLU A 76 -2.59 10.00 -5.79
C GLU A 76 -3.30 8.85 -6.47
N GLU A 77 -3.38 8.89 -7.79
CA GLU A 77 -3.87 7.74 -8.57
C GLU A 77 -2.78 6.71 -8.64
N VAL A 78 -3.13 5.45 -8.41
CA VAL A 78 -2.14 4.38 -8.29
C VAL A 78 -2.61 3.10 -8.95
N THR A 79 -1.65 2.20 -9.18
CA THR A 79 -1.92 0.82 -9.54
C THR A 79 -1.39 -0.08 -8.43
N PHE A 80 -1.91 -1.29 -8.37
CA PHE A 80 -1.58 -2.25 -7.31
C PHE A 80 -0.98 -3.51 -7.91
N GLU A 81 0.08 -4.00 -7.29
CA GLU A 81 0.77 -5.21 -7.74
C GLU A 81 0.96 -6.16 -6.54
N SER A 82 0.53 -7.40 -6.72
CA SER A 82 0.73 -8.41 -5.68
C SER A 82 2.21 -8.77 -5.57
N MET A 83 2.71 -8.86 -4.34
CA MET A 83 4.13 -9.10 -4.07
C MET A 83 4.34 -10.30 -3.16
N GLU A 84 3.69 -11.40 -3.46
CA GLU A 84 3.85 -12.60 -2.64
C GLU A 84 5.28 -13.13 -2.70
N GLY A 85 5.82 -13.39 -1.53
CA GLY A 85 7.11 -14.07 -1.40
C GLY A 85 8.35 -13.26 -1.72
N ILE A 86 8.22 -11.99 -2.05
CA ILE A 86 9.35 -11.15 -2.44
C ILE A 86 9.69 -10.17 -1.32
N ASP A 87 10.98 -10.14 -0.95
CA ASP A 87 11.53 -9.15 -0.01
C ASP A 87 10.76 -9.01 1.31
N ASN A 88 10.12 -10.08 1.77
CA ASN A 88 9.34 -10.02 3.00
C ASN A 88 10.16 -9.53 4.19
N GLU A 89 11.42 -9.94 4.29
CA GLU A 89 12.24 -9.53 5.42
C GLU A 89 12.54 -8.04 5.41
N ARG A 90 12.81 -7.47 4.25
CA ARG A 90 13.08 -6.03 4.15
C ARG A 90 11.81 -5.23 4.45
N ILE A 91 10.67 -5.73 4.01
CA ILE A 91 9.39 -5.09 4.29
C ILE A 91 9.08 -5.20 5.79
N ASP A 92 9.34 -6.37 6.40
CA ASP A 92 9.18 -6.55 7.84
C ASP A 92 10.04 -5.56 8.63
N GLU A 93 11.29 -5.38 8.21
CA GLU A 93 12.19 -4.45 8.88
C GLU A 93 11.66 -3.02 8.79
N ALA A 94 11.11 -2.65 7.64
CA ALA A 94 10.53 -1.32 7.47
C ALA A 94 9.32 -1.12 8.40
N TYR A 95 8.49 -2.16 8.56
CA TYR A 95 7.37 -2.10 9.50
C TYR A 95 7.86 -1.98 10.94
N ARG A 96 8.88 -2.73 11.31
CA ARG A 96 9.45 -2.63 12.65
C ARG A 96 10.00 -1.24 12.93
N ALA A 97 10.66 -0.65 11.96
CA ALA A 97 11.24 0.67 12.13
C ALA A 97 10.18 1.75 12.25
N LYS A 98 9.16 1.70 11.41
CA LYS A 98 8.13 2.74 11.37
C LYS A 98 7.11 2.63 12.52
N TYR A 99 6.72 1.41 12.84
CA TYR A 99 5.66 1.17 13.83
C TYR A 99 6.19 0.54 15.12
N HIS A 100 7.42 0.85 15.44
CA HIS A 100 8.09 0.37 16.65
C HIS A 100 7.22 0.59 17.89
N GLY A 101 7.07 -0.45 18.70
CA GLY A 101 6.31 -0.36 19.93
C GLY A 101 4.80 -0.47 19.79
N ASN A 102 4.29 -0.57 18.57
CA ASN A 102 2.86 -0.68 18.35
C ASN A 102 2.40 -2.14 18.55
N PRO A 103 1.35 -2.38 19.35
CA PRO A 103 0.90 -3.76 19.61
C PRO A 103 0.39 -4.50 18.40
N TYR A 104 0.03 -3.79 17.32
CA TYR A 104 -0.44 -4.43 16.09
C TYR A 104 0.69 -4.79 15.13
N LEU A 105 1.95 -4.51 15.51
CA LEU A 105 3.08 -4.78 14.64
C LEU A 105 3.28 -6.28 14.36
N GLU A 106 3.19 -7.12 15.39
CA GLU A 106 3.44 -8.54 15.23
C GLU A 106 2.57 -9.20 14.15
N PRO A 107 1.24 -8.97 14.14
CA PRO A 107 0.41 -9.54 13.07
C PRO A 107 0.78 -9.03 11.69
N MET A 108 1.28 -7.79 11.58
CA MET A 108 1.62 -7.20 10.29
C MET A 108 2.89 -7.79 9.68
N ILE A 109 3.73 -8.41 10.48
CA ILE A 109 4.93 -9.10 9.98
C ILE A 109 4.79 -10.61 10.04
N GLY A 110 3.59 -11.11 10.33
CA GLY A 110 3.30 -12.54 10.35
C GLY A 110 2.92 -13.08 9.00
N THR A 111 2.78 -14.39 8.92
CA THR A 111 2.52 -15.10 7.68
C THR A 111 1.29 -14.59 6.94
N ARG A 112 0.20 -14.34 7.66
CA ARG A 112 -1.05 -13.91 7.05
C ARG A 112 -0.89 -12.58 6.32
N ALA A 113 -0.27 -11.59 6.97
CA ALA A 113 -0.08 -10.27 6.36
C ALA A 113 0.97 -10.31 5.26
N ARG A 114 2.03 -11.11 5.42
CA ARG A 114 3.04 -11.28 4.39
C ARG A 114 2.42 -11.78 3.09
N ALA A 115 1.49 -12.73 3.18
CA ALA A 115 0.82 -13.27 2.01
C ALA A 115 -0.04 -12.24 1.29
N ALA A 116 -0.39 -11.16 1.96
CA ALA A 116 -1.23 -10.11 1.40
C ALA A 116 -0.46 -8.80 1.26
N THR A 117 0.75 -8.86 0.71
CA THR A 117 1.59 -7.70 0.45
C THR A 117 1.31 -7.16 -0.94
N ILE A 118 1.16 -5.85 -1.03
CA ILE A 118 0.91 -5.15 -2.29
C ILE A 118 1.92 -4.02 -2.44
N ARG A 119 2.50 -3.91 -3.63
CA ARG A 119 3.29 -2.75 -4.01
C ARG A 119 2.36 -1.74 -4.66
N ILE A 120 2.41 -0.50 -4.19
CA ILE A 120 1.61 0.59 -4.73
C ILE A 120 2.49 1.41 -5.66
N ILE A 121 2.07 1.51 -6.91
CA ILE A 121 2.84 2.17 -7.95
C ILE A 121 2.07 3.40 -8.39
N PRO A 122 2.72 4.58 -8.50
CA PRO A 122 2.00 5.76 -8.97
C PRO A 122 1.51 5.51 -10.38
N ALA A 123 0.27 5.90 -10.66
CA ALA A 123 -0.27 5.77 -11.99
C ALA A 123 0.56 6.65 -12.92
N LYS A 124 0.80 6.18 -14.12
CA LYS A 124 1.60 6.92 -15.06
C LYS A 124 0.96 8.29 -15.31
N PRO A 125 1.70 9.39 -15.15
CA PRO A 125 1.13 10.69 -15.42
C PRO A 125 0.60 10.75 -16.84
N THR A 126 -0.51 11.43 -17.02
CA THR A 126 -1.06 11.62 -18.35
C THR A 126 -0.02 12.32 -19.18
N ALA A 127 0.34 11.72 -20.31
CA ALA A 127 1.27 12.34 -21.22
C ALA A 127 0.63 13.61 -21.78
N ILE A 128 1.40 14.62 -21.85
CA ILE A 128 0.92 15.89 -22.37
C ILE A 128 1.47 16.13 -23.73
#